data_e9cdad35f1e4b8e41a77817194277830
#
_entry.id   e9cdad35f1e4b8e41a77817194277830
#
_cell.length_a   1.000
_cell.length_b   1.000
_cell.length_c   1.000
_cell.angle_alpha   90.00
_cell.angle_beta   90.00
_cell.angle_gamma   90.00
#
_symmetry.space_group_name_H-M   'P 1'
#
loop_
_entity.id
_entity.type
_entity.pdbx_description
1 polymer ?
#
loop_
_entity_poly.entity_id
_entity_poly.type
_entity_poly.pdbx_seq_one_letter_code
_entity_poly.pdbx_strand_id
1 'polypeptide(L)'
;MEVAVIALDGSRERLRWDSLVQPRERVPWFTRKLTGIDDGLLRDAPCFHEIASTLATLTQDRIVVAHNVRFDMTALRHEFARVGLPFERTTICTERVGRRLMPALEHYNLTSLCRHLGIHFPKAHRALADAEATAELLKRMIMEFGSDAVLRGLMPEQQAKRA
;
A
#
# COMPACT_ATOMS: atom_id res chain seq x y z
N MET A 1 -3.43 11.24 8.11
CA MET A 1 -3.15 10.07 7.26
C MET A 1 -1.64 9.98 7.06
N GLU A 2 -1.10 8.83 6.72
CA GLU A 2 0.30 8.65 6.29
C GLU A 2 0.28 7.89 4.97
N VAL A 3 1.14 8.26 4.04
CA VAL A 3 1.27 7.61 2.73
C VAL A 3 2.74 7.29 2.50
N ALA A 4 3.04 6.11 1.97
CA ALA A 4 4.40 5.74 1.57
C ALA A 4 4.39 5.03 0.21
N VAL A 5 5.45 5.25 -0.55
CA VAL A 5 5.68 4.61 -1.85
C VAL A 5 7.11 4.10 -1.92
N ILE A 6 7.26 2.83 -2.28
CA ILE A 6 8.53 2.23 -2.66
C ILE A 6 8.43 1.82 -4.12
N ALA A 7 9.21 2.46 -4.98
CA ALA A 7 9.23 2.11 -6.39
C ALA A 7 10.29 1.04 -6.66
N LEU A 8 9.87 -0.05 -7.27
CA LEU A 8 10.74 -1.15 -7.67
C LEU A 8 10.89 -1.21 -9.20
N ASP A 9 12.07 -1.62 -9.64
CA ASP A 9 12.36 -2.03 -11.00
C ASP A 9 12.94 -3.45 -10.92
N GLY A 10 12.11 -4.43 -11.25
CA GLY A 10 12.36 -5.81 -10.86
C GLY A 10 12.47 -5.96 -9.34
N SER A 11 13.58 -6.49 -8.84
CA SER A 11 13.85 -6.60 -7.41
C SER A 11 14.57 -5.38 -6.80
N ARG A 12 15.01 -4.43 -7.63
CA ARG A 12 15.80 -3.27 -7.19
C ARG A 12 14.88 -2.12 -6.77
N GLU A 13 15.10 -1.59 -5.56
CA GLU A 13 14.49 -0.34 -5.11
C GLU A 13 15.11 0.84 -5.88
N ARG A 14 14.26 1.69 -6.46
CA ARG A 14 14.65 2.88 -7.21
C ARG A 14 14.35 4.16 -6.47
N LEU A 15 13.30 4.14 -5.67
CA LEU A 15 12.84 5.30 -4.95
C LEU A 15 12.09 4.87 -3.69
N ARG A 16 12.24 5.67 -2.67
CA ARG A 16 11.50 5.61 -1.41
C ARG A 16 10.98 7.00 -1.11
N TRP A 17 9.69 7.11 -0.83
CA TRP A 17 9.03 8.36 -0.48
C TRP A 17 7.92 8.09 0.52
N ASP A 18 7.82 8.93 1.52
CA ASP A 18 6.72 8.92 2.47
C ASP A 18 6.33 10.33 2.90
N SER A 19 5.11 10.49 3.34
CA SER A 19 4.60 11.74 3.88
C SER A 19 3.49 11.48 4.90
N LEU A 20 3.56 12.20 6.01
CA LEU A 20 2.38 12.47 6.80
C LEU A 20 1.46 13.39 6.01
N VAL A 21 0.15 13.25 6.20
CA VAL A 21 -0.84 14.09 5.54
C VAL A 21 -1.83 14.59 6.57
N GLN A 22 -1.96 15.91 6.65
CA GLN A 22 -2.91 16.54 7.57
C GLN A 22 -4.35 16.16 7.19
N PRO A 23 -5.12 15.51 8.07
CA PRO A 23 -6.52 15.22 7.81
C PRO A 23 -7.37 16.47 8.04
N ARG A 24 -8.55 16.52 7.44
CA ARG A 24 -9.53 17.59 7.69
C ARG A 24 -10.21 17.45 9.05
N GLU A 25 -10.30 16.23 9.55
CA GLU A 25 -10.94 15.88 10.82
C GLU A 25 -9.91 15.37 11.81
N ARG A 26 -10.24 15.44 13.09
CA ARG A 26 -9.37 14.92 14.16
C ARG A 26 -9.17 13.42 13.99
N VAL A 27 -7.96 12.97 14.29
CA VAL A 27 -7.64 11.53 14.23
C VAL A 27 -8.41 10.78 15.32
N PRO A 28 -9.22 9.77 14.96
CA PRO A 28 -9.93 8.95 15.94
C PRO A 28 -8.98 8.29 16.93
N TRP A 29 -9.40 8.14 18.18
CA TRP A 29 -8.56 7.61 19.25
C TRP A 29 -8.00 6.21 18.95
N PHE A 30 -8.79 5.35 18.31
CA PHE A 30 -8.35 4.00 17.95
C PHE A 30 -7.27 4.03 16.87
N THR A 31 -7.34 4.95 15.91
CA THR A 31 -6.31 5.16 14.89
C THR A 31 -5.01 5.63 15.53
N ARG A 32 -5.08 6.58 16.47
CA ARG A 32 -3.91 7.04 17.24
C ARG A 32 -3.26 5.89 18.02
N LYS A 33 -4.08 5.06 18.67
CA LYS A 33 -3.58 3.90 19.42
C LYS A 33 -2.91 2.87 18.51
N LEU A 34 -3.43 2.68 17.30
CA LEU A 34 -2.94 1.69 16.34
C LEU A 34 -1.66 2.15 15.63
N THR A 35 -1.62 3.39 15.17
CA THR A 35 -0.57 3.92 14.29
C THR A 35 0.48 4.75 15.02
N GLY A 36 0.16 5.25 16.21
CA GLY A 36 0.96 6.24 16.93
C GLY A 36 0.92 7.65 16.31
N ILE A 37 0.05 7.88 15.31
CA ILE A 37 -0.11 9.17 14.66
C ILE A 37 -1.21 9.96 15.39
N ASP A 38 -0.85 11.08 15.97
CA ASP A 38 -1.76 11.98 16.66
C ASP A 38 -1.88 13.34 15.96
N ASP A 39 -2.79 14.19 16.47
CA ASP A 39 -3.01 15.53 15.91
C ASP A 39 -1.77 16.43 16.05
N GLY A 40 -0.89 16.17 17.02
CA GLY A 40 0.36 16.89 17.21
C GLY A 40 1.35 16.64 16.09
N LEU A 41 1.55 15.37 15.73
CA LEU A 41 2.40 14.97 14.60
C LEU A 41 1.88 15.47 13.25
N LEU A 42 0.56 15.67 13.13
CA LEU A 42 -0.07 16.08 11.87
C LEU A 42 -0.21 17.60 11.73
N ARG A 43 0.12 18.39 12.74
CA ARG A 43 -0.10 19.84 12.76
C ARG A 43 0.61 20.53 11.60
N ASP A 44 1.86 20.18 11.37
CA ASP A 44 2.74 20.79 10.35
C ASP A 44 2.87 19.89 9.10
N ALA A 45 2.07 18.83 9.01
CA ALA A 45 2.06 17.96 7.85
C ALA A 45 1.34 18.64 6.67
N PRO A 46 1.79 18.39 5.41
CA PRO A 46 1.13 18.94 4.24
C PRO A 46 -0.31 18.42 4.11
N CYS A 47 -1.18 19.23 3.54
CA CYS A 47 -2.50 18.78 3.11
C CYS A 47 -2.37 17.88 1.87
N PHE A 48 -3.40 17.05 1.60
CA PHE A 48 -3.34 16.12 0.46
C PHE A 48 -3.10 16.81 -0.89
N HIS A 49 -3.67 18.00 -1.12
CA HIS A 49 -3.49 18.74 -2.38
C HIS A 49 -2.02 19.12 -2.66
N GLU A 50 -1.21 19.28 -1.62
CA GLU A 50 0.22 19.64 -1.76
C GLU A 50 1.07 18.43 -2.21
N ILE A 51 0.64 17.21 -1.88
CA ILE A 51 1.35 15.98 -2.24
C ILE A 51 0.74 15.24 -3.43
N ALA A 52 -0.47 15.61 -3.85
CA ALA A 52 -1.23 14.88 -4.86
C ALA A 52 -0.48 14.72 -6.19
N SER A 53 0.14 15.80 -6.70
CA SER A 53 0.92 15.74 -7.94
C SER A 53 2.13 14.82 -7.83
N THR A 54 2.85 14.87 -6.72
CA THR A 54 3.99 13.97 -6.45
C THR A 54 3.53 12.53 -6.43
N LEU A 55 2.47 12.21 -5.67
CA LEU A 55 1.95 10.86 -5.56
C LEU A 55 1.41 10.34 -6.91
N ALA A 56 0.74 11.19 -7.69
CA ALA A 56 0.29 10.85 -9.03
C ALA A 56 1.47 10.48 -9.94
N THR A 57 2.53 11.29 -9.95
CA THR A 57 3.74 11.05 -10.74
C THR A 57 4.47 9.78 -10.33
N LEU A 58 4.63 9.56 -9.03
CA LEU A 58 5.33 8.37 -8.50
C LEU A 58 4.62 7.05 -8.85
N THR A 59 3.31 7.11 -9.08
CA THR A 59 2.48 5.93 -9.40
C THR A 59 2.06 5.86 -10.86
N GLN A 60 2.39 6.87 -11.68
CA GLN A 60 2.04 6.89 -13.10
C GLN A 60 2.75 5.77 -13.86
N ASP A 61 2.03 5.11 -14.77
CA ASP A 61 2.52 4.02 -15.62
C ASP A 61 3.16 2.85 -14.83
N ARG A 62 2.73 2.67 -13.57
CA ARG A 62 3.20 1.62 -12.68
C ARG A 62 2.03 0.76 -12.18
N ILE A 63 2.37 -0.49 -11.85
CA ILE A 63 1.46 -1.36 -11.12
C ILE A 63 1.57 -0.99 -9.63
N VAL A 64 0.46 -0.58 -9.03
CA VAL A 64 0.40 -0.33 -7.59
C VAL A 64 0.18 -1.64 -6.85
N VAL A 65 1.13 -1.98 -5.99
CA VAL A 65 1.07 -3.19 -5.16
C VAL A 65 0.83 -2.78 -3.71
N ALA A 66 -0.20 -3.33 -3.10
CA ALA A 66 -0.47 -3.12 -1.68
C ALA A 66 -1.04 -4.39 -1.04
N HIS A 67 -0.98 -4.45 0.29
CA HIS A 67 -1.64 -5.50 1.05
C HIS A 67 -3.06 -5.05 1.41
N ASN A 68 -4.08 -5.78 0.93
CA ASN A 68 -5.47 -5.31 0.93
C ASN A 68 -5.66 -4.00 0.12
N VAL A 69 -5.15 -4.00 -1.09
CA VAL A 69 -5.06 -2.83 -2.00
C VAL A 69 -6.38 -2.07 -2.18
N ARG A 70 -7.52 -2.71 -1.97
CA ARG A 70 -8.84 -2.06 -2.07
C ARG A 70 -8.98 -0.93 -1.05
N PHE A 71 -8.47 -1.12 0.16
CA PHE A 71 -8.51 -0.10 1.21
C PHE A 71 -7.73 1.15 0.78
N ASP A 72 -6.48 0.96 0.34
CA ASP A 72 -5.61 2.06 -0.10
C ASP A 72 -6.17 2.79 -1.32
N MET A 73 -6.61 2.04 -2.33
CA MET A 73 -7.18 2.62 -3.55
C MET A 73 -8.49 3.37 -3.29
N THR A 74 -9.31 2.92 -2.35
CA THR A 74 -10.53 3.63 -1.97
C THR A 74 -10.19 4.96 -1.31
N ALA A 75 -9.26 4.97 -0.37
CA ALA A 75 -8.80 6.18 0.29
C ALA A 75 -8.16 7.18 -0.69
N LEU A 76 -7.26 6.69 -1.55
CA LEU A 76 -6.59 7.52 -2.55
C LEU A 76 -7.57 8.11 -3.57
N ARG A 77 -8.48 7.32 -4.13
CA ARG A 77 -9.50 7.83 -5.06
C ARG A 77 -10.34 8.94 -4.42
N HIS A 78 -10.71 8.75 -3.16
CA HIS A 78 -11.49 9.74 -2.45
C HIS A 78 -10.72 11.06 -2.25
N GLU A 79 -9.46 10.98 -1.84
CA GLU A 79 -8.63 12.18 -1.65
C GLU A 79 -8.29 12.86 -2.99
N PHE A 80 -7.97 12.09 -4.03
CA PHE A 80 -7.75 12.64 -5.37
C PHE A 80 -9.01 13.31 -5.95
N ALA A 81 -10.18 12.69 -5.79
CA ALA A 81 -11.45 13.28 -6.23
C ALA A 81 -11.73 14.62 -5.54
N ARG A 82 -11.36 14.75 -4.27
CA ARG A 82 -11.50 16.01 -3.52
C ARG A 82 -10.65 17.16 -4.07
N VAL A 83 -9.56 16.85 -4.73
CA VAL A 83 -8.68 17.85 -5.38
C VAL A 83 -8.94 17.94 -6.88
N GLY A 84 -10.04 17.35 -7.37
CA GLY A 84 -10.45 17.42 -8.77
C GLY A 84 -9.64 16.57 -9.74
N LEU A 85 -8.86 15.61 -9.25
CA LEU A 85 -8.00 14.75 -10.06
C LEU A 85 -8.52 13.31 -10.09
N PRO A 86 -8.55 12.63 -11.25
CA PRO A 86 -8.79 11.21 -11.32
C PRO A 86 -7.59 10.42 -10.80
N PHE A 87 -7.86 9.29 -10.13
CA PHE A 87 -6.81 8.37 -9.69
C PHE A 87 -7.22 6.93 -9.93
N GLU A 88 -6.78 6.39 -11.05
CA GLU A 88 -6.99 4.99 -11.40
C GLU A 88 -5.64 4.35 -11.72
N ARG A 89 -5.40 3.15 -11.18
CA ARG A 89 -4.13 2.41 -11.36
C ARG A 89 -4.42 0.92 -11.52
N THR A 90 -3.63 0.26 -12.34
CA THR A 90 -3.55 -1.20 -12.33
C THR A 90 -2.94 -1.65 -11.00
N THR A 91 -3.55 -2.65 -10.36
CA THR A 91 -3.16 -3.04 -9.01
C THR A 91 -2.87 -4.52 -8.86
N ILE A 92 -2.04 -4.86 -7.88
CA ILE A 92 -1.87 -6.22 -7.35
C ILE A 92 -2.12 -6.18 -5.84
N CYS A 93 -2.94 -7.11 -5.35
CA CYS A 93 -3.19 -7.30 -3.93
C CYS A 93 -2.39 -8.49 -3.42
N THR A 94 -1.40 -8.24 -2.56
CA THR A 94 -0.56 -9.33 -2.02
C THR A 94 -1.34 -10.29 -1.12
N GLU A 95 -2.40 -9.85 -0.44
CA GLU A 95 -3.30 -10.73 0.29
C GLU A 95 -3.99 -11.74 -0.65
N ARG A 96 -4.57 -11.27 -1.76
CA ARG A 96 -5.25 -12.13 -2.75
C ARG A 96 -4.28 -13.07 -3.45
N VAL A 97 -3.08 -12.57 -3.78
CA VAL A 97 -2.01 -13.41 -4.34
C VAL A 97 -1.62 -14.49 -3.34
N GLY A 98 -1.44 -14.13 -2.06
CA GLY A 98 -1.14 -15.08 -0.99
C GLY A 98 -2.20 -16.17 -0.84
N ARG A 99 -3.48 -15.80 -0.82
CA ARG A 99 -4.61 -16.77 -0.76
C ARG A 99 -4.59 -17.76 -1.92
N ARG A 100 -4.20 -17.32 -3.10
CA ARG A 100 -4.14 -18.17 -4.29
C ARG A 100 -2.91 -19.08 -4.32
N LEU A 101 -1.75 -18.56 -3.93
CA LEU A 101 -0.48 -19.28 -4.03
C LEU A 101 -0.19 -20.18 -2.82
N MET A 102 -0.75 -19.84 -1.68
CA MET A 102 -0.53 -20.52 -0.39
C MET A 102 -1.88 -20.85 0.29
N PRO A 103 -2.76 -21.65 -0.34
CA PRO A 103 -4.15 -21.83 0.11
C PRO A 103 -4.30 -22.55 1.48
N ALA A 104 -3.23 -23.15 1.99
CA ALA A 104 -3.24 -23.88 3.26
C ALA A 104 -2.98 -22.99 4.49
N LEU A 105 -2.77 -21.69 4.32
CA LEU A 105 -2.54 -20.80 5.45
C LEU A 105 -3.86 -20.41 6.13
N GLU A 106 -3.84 -20.31 7.46
CA GLU A 106 -5.00 -19.85 8.24
C GLU A 106 -5.22 -18.35 8.13
N HIS A 107 -4.14 -17.57 8.06
CA HIS A 107 -4.18 -16.12 8.08
C HIS A 107 -3.37 -15.49 6.95
N TYR A 108 -3.95 -14.48 6.30
CA TYR A 108 -3.37 -13.79 5.15
C TYR A 108 -3.11 -12.30 5.41
N ASN A 109 -3.15 -11.83 6.67
CA ASN A 109 -2.71 -10.48 6.98
C ASN A 109 -1.19 -10.34 6.72
N LEU A 110 -0.72 -9.11 6.53
CA LEU A 110 0.66 -8.83 6.15
C LEU A 110 1.68 -9.49 7.09
N THR A 111 1.45 -9.38 8.41
CA THR A 111 2.33 -9.96 9.42
C THR A 111 2.42 -11.49 9.30
N SER A 112 1.30 -12.16 9.04
CA SER A 112 1.27 -13.63 8.90
C SER A 112 1.99 -14.09 7.64
N LEU A 113 1.79 -13.41 6.51
CA LEU A 113 2.50 -13.73 5.27
C LEU A 113 3.99 -13.46 5.38
N CYS A 114 4.39 -12.33 5.98
CA CYS A 114 5.79 -12.02 6.24
C CYS A 114 6.45 -13.10 7.11
N ARG A 115 5.80 -13.49 8.19
CA ARG A 115 6.30 -14.58 9.07
C ARG A 115 6.46 -15.89 8.33
N HIS A 116 5.47 -16.27 7.51
CA HIS A 116 5.50 -17.52 6.74
C HIS A 116 6.67 -17.56 5.75
N LEU A 117 6.97 -16.43 5.10
CA LEU A 117 8.04 -16.30 4.11
C LEU A 117 9.39 -15.83 4.73
N GLY A 118 9.52 -15.85 6.05
CA GLY A 118 10.77 -15.49 6.75
C GLY A 118 11.16 -14.02 6.60
N ILE A 119 10.20 -13.12 6.40
CA ILE A 119 10.42 -11.68 6.26
C ILE A 119 10.34 -11.02 7.65
N HIS A 120 11.38 -10.29 8.03
CA HIS A 120 11.39 -9.53 9.28
C HIS A 120 10.48 -8.31 9.17
N PHE A 121 9.42 -8.25 10.01
CA PHE A 121 8.45 -7.15 10.02
C PHE A 121 8.14 -6.74 11.46
N PRO A 122 8.99 -5.92 12.09
CA PRO A 122 8.90 -5.62 13.51
C PRO A 122 7.84 -4.58 13.86
N LYS A 123 7.39 -3.74 12.92
CA LYS A 123 6.54 -2.59 13.22
C LYS A 123 5.44 -2.40 12.16
N ALA A 124 4.28 -2.98 12.43
CA ALA A 124 3.08 -2.77 11.63
C ALA A 124 2.43 -1.39 11.88
N HIS A 125 1.55 -0.98 10.96
CA HIS A 125 0.68 0.21 11.04
C HIS A 125 1.38 1.57 10.91
N ARG A 126 2.58 1.58 10.32
CA ARG A 126 3.22 2.78 9.78
C ARG A 126 3.40 2.58 8.27
N ALA A 127 2.95 3.55 7.49
CA ALA A 127 2.85 3.39 6.03
C ALA A 127 4.17 2.96 5.38
N LEU A 128 5.31 3.54 5.80
CA LEU A 128 6.61 3.16 5.26
C LEU A 128 6.98 1.72 5.61
N ALA A 129 6.80 1.30 6.86
CA ALA A 129 7.11 -0.05 7.29
C ALA A 129 6.22 -1.10 6.59
N ASP A 130 4.92 -0.79 6.41
CA ASP A 130 3.98 -1.64 5.69
C ASP A 130 4.34 -1.73 4.19
N ALA A 131 4.79 -0.61 3.58
CA ALA A 131 5.27 -0.59 2.20
C ALA A 131 6.57 -1.40 2.02
N GLU A 132 7.52 -1.30 2.96
CA GLU A 132 8.75 -2.10 2.97
C GLU A 132 8.44 -3.61 3.06
N ALA A 133 7.58 -3.98 4.02
CA ALA A 133 7.16 -5.36 4.18
C ALA A 133 6.42 -5.89 2.95
N THR A 134 5.56 -5.07 2.33
CA THR A 134 4.82 -5.42 1.11
C THR A 134 5.76 -5.58 -0.09
N ALA A 135 6.76 -4.70 -0.22
CA ALA A 135 7.77 -4.80 -1.28
C ALA A 135 8.61 -6.08 -1.15
N GLU A 136 9.03 -6.41 0.06
CA GLU A 136 9.79 -7.64 0.31
C GLU A 136 8.92 -8.89 0.11
N LEU A 137 7.65 -8.83 0.55
CA LEU A 137 6.67 -9.89 0.32
C LEU A 137 6.47 -10.15 -1.18
N LEU A 138 6.33 -9.09 -1.99
CA LEU A 138 6.21 -9.21 -3.44
C LEU A 138 7.45 -9.89 -4.05
N LYS A 139 8.65 -9.46 -3.67
CA LYS A 139 9.91 -10.07 -4.16
C LYS A 139 9.99 -11.55 -3.81
N ARG A 140 9.65 -11.93 -2.58
CA ARG A 140 9.62 -13.32 -2.13
C ARG A 140 8.62 -14.16 -2.90
N MET A 141 7.39 -13.64 -3.10
CA MET A 141 6.39 -14.33 -3.91
C MET A 141 6.84 -14.54 -5.34
N ILE A 142 7.51 -13.55 -5.96
CA ILE A 142 8.05 -13.69 -7.32
C ILE A 142 9.18 -14.73 -7.34
N MET A 143 10.05 -14.73 -6.34
CA MET A 143 11.16 -15.67 -6.26
C MET A 143 10.70 -17.12 -6.08
N GLU A 144 9.68 -17.35 -5.26
CA GLU A 144 9.19 -18.70 -4.95
C GLU A 144 8.23 -19.26 -5.99
N PHE A 145 7.35 -18.41 -6.55
CA PHE A 145 6.25 -18.85 -7.40
C PHE A 145 6.34 -18.37 -8.85
N GLY A 146 7.32 -17.54 -9.16
CA GLY A 146 7.52 -16.94 -10.47
C GLY A 146 6.67 -15.69 -10.72
N SER A 147 7.17 -14.81 -11.59
CA SER A 147 6.50 -13.55 -11.97
C SER A 147 5.11 -13.78 -12.57
N ASP A 148 4.96 -14.77 -13.45
CA ASP A 148 3.69 -15.06 -14.13
C ASP A 148 2.60 -15.46 -13.15
N ALA A 149 2.96 -16.22 -12.11
CA ALA A 149 2.02 -16.61 -11.06
C ALA A 149 1.55 -15.39 -10.28
N VAL A 150 2.42 -14.44 -9.97
CA VAL A 150 2.08 -13.21 -9.27
C VAL A 150 1.27 -12.26 -10.17
N LEU A 151 1.67 -12.09 -11.44
CA LEU A 151 1.01 -11.21 -12.41
C LEU A 151 -0.42 -11.64 -12.75
N ARG A 152 -0.77 -12.92 -12.60
CA ARG A 152 -2.17 -13.37 -12.66
C ARG A 152 -3.06 -12.73 -11.57
N GLY A 153 -2.47 -12.05 -10.60
CA GLY A 153 -3.16 -11.24 -9.60
C GLY A 153 -3.44 -9.81 -10.03
N LEU A 154 -3.10 -9.42 -11.27
CA LEU A 154 -3.42 -8.10 -11.82
C LEU A 154 -4.92 -7.85 -11.81
N MET A 155 -5.29 -6.72 -11.27
CA MET A 155 -6.65 -6.21 -11.28
C MET A 155 -6.66 -4.92 -12.11
N PRO A 156 -7.27 -4.94 -13.31
CA PRO A 156 -7.45 -3.73 -14.10
C PRO A 156 -8.39 -2.75 -13.38
N GLU A 157 -8.26 -1.47 -13.68
CA GLU A 157 -8.94 -0.34 -13.03
C GLU A 157 -10.45 -0.54 -12.81
N GLN A 158 -11.14 -1.22 -13.73
CA GLN A 158 -12.59 -1.41 -13.65
C GLN A 158 -13.04 -2.52 -12.69
N GLN A 159 -12.21 -3.50 -12.38
CA GLN A 159 -12.57 -4.61 -11.48
C GLN A 159 -12.38 -4.26 -10.01
N ALA A 160 -11.57 -3.27 -9.68
CA ALA A 160 -11.40 -2.76 -8.33
C ALA A 160 -12.68 -2.09 -7.77
N LYS A 161 -13.66 -1.76 -8.64
CA LYS A 161 -14.95 -1.14 -8.24
C LYS A 161 -16.02 -2.18 -7.83
N ARG A 162 -15.86 -3.46 -8.15
CA ARG A 162 -16.90 -4.52 -7.99
C ARG A 162 -16.54 -5.66 -7.03
N ALA A 163 -15.35 -5.64 -6.44
CA ALA A 163 -14.89 -6.73 -5.57
C ALA A 163 -14.96 -6.39 -4.07
#